data_b299de5859949f60227f3acef210756e
#
_entry.id   b299de5859949f60227f3acef210756e
#
_cell.length_a   1.000
_cell.length_b   1.000
_cell.length_c   1.000
_cell.angle_alpha   90.00
_cell.angle_beta   90.00
_cell.angle_gamma   90.00
#
_symmetry.space_group_name_H-M   'P 1'
#
loop_
_entity.id
_entity.type
_entity.pdbx_description
1 polymer ?
#
loop_
_entity_poly.entity_id
_entity_poly.type
_entity_poly.pdbx_seq_one_letter_code
_entity_poly.pdbx_strand_id
1 'polypeptide(L)'
;MPDDVSDVPTKRRRRGASAIVDAHFVTNRYRGYTVPRVDAPIDIVTYGALDPDEFEARYVRARRPCVLESALDASTSDLAGASLWTNAFLRDACARERDVRLEVRDARRGERFGLGKYEKVESFDAFMDAFERADGGVYLSAGGKEDAFGGPARRLTTNAGGDAARERGKLPLRPMGMPRTLVPADVNLWMGRNSAPTSSGLHHDYHDNLYLLARGEKRFTIFAPADAERMYTTGTIRLVHENGLIVYDEDEDERQQDDDVVLENGETMLERQIREARRSSEARGDDDDDFPDDFDFDGVDDYDELSDSGVEKDEDDVDERATEKDDEGVPSFSRVDYERLERFPLFKDATPMEFTVRQGQALYLPAGWFHDVSSAESGEGHVAFNYWFHPPPLGDPTWEAKRQLWEEHLRLTVLPKFDD
;
A
#
# COMPACT_ATOMS: atom_id res chain seq x y z
N MET A 1 76.62 21.43 6.06
CA MET A 1 75.95 20.18 5.77
C MET A 1 74.76 20.09 6.64
N PRO A 2 73.53 20.31 6.15
CA PRO A 2 72.37 19.60 6.66
C PRO A 2 71.60 18.94 5.55
N ASP A 3 70.94 17.87 5.95
CA ASP A 3 70.34 16.83 5.19
C ASP A 3 69.07 17.23 4.47
N ASP A 4 68.98 16.71 3.27
CA ASP A 4 67.87 16.78 2.35
C ASP A 4 66.77 15.79 2.82
N VAL A 5 65.57 16.28 3.15
CA VAL A 5 64.39 15.50 3.48
C VAL A 5 63.42 15.56 2.29
N SER A 6 63.45 14.53 1.51
CA SER A 6 62.57 14.31 0.37
C SER A 6 61.09 14.20 0.82
N ASP A 7 60.30 15.11 0.32
CA ASP A 7 58.85 15.15 0.46
C ASP A 7 58.18 14.09 -0.44
N VAL A 8 57.61 13.03 0.16
CA VAL A 8 56.86 11.99 -0.55
C VAL A 8 55.40 12.36 -0.51
N PRO A 9 54.70 12.59 -1.64
CA PRO A 9 53.27 12.88 -1.64
C PRO A 9 52.46 11.64 -1.31
N THR A 10 51.85 11.60 -0.15
CA THR A 10 50.86 10.63 0.27
C THR A 10 49.62 10.69 -0.64
N LYS A 11 49.50 9.73 -1.56
CA LYS A 11 48.27 9.47 -2.33
C LYS A 11 47.13 9.18 -1.34
N ARG A 12 46.20 10.14 -1.13
CA ARG A 12 44.88 9.88 -0.55
C ARG A 12 44.17 8.85 -1.41
N ARG A 13 44.07 7.62 -0.93
CA ARG A 13 43.15 6.60 -1.46
C ARG A 13 41.74 7.16 -1.27
N ARG A 14 41.05 7.46 -2.37
CA ARG A 14 39.59 7.60 -2.37
C ARG A 14 39.04 6.25 -1.91
N ARG A 15 38.42 6.21 -0.74
CA ARG A 15 37.56 5.10 -0.31
C ARG A 15 36.43 5.06 -1.34
N GLY A 16 36.39 4.03 -2.18
CA GLY A 16 35.23 3.72 -3.00
C GLY A 16 34.04 3.51 -2.09
N ALA A 17 32.88 4.04 -2.49
CA ALA A 17 31.62 3.74 -1.81
C ALA A 17 31.49 2.22 -1.75
N SER A 18 31.32 1.68 -0.54
CA SER A 18 31.07 0.25 -0.34
C SER A 18 29.71 -0.05 -0.97
N ALA A 19 29.65 -1.03 -1.86
CA ALA A 19 28.38 -1.53 -2.37
C ALA A 19 27.61 -2.16 -1.20
N ILE A 20 26.34 -1.89 -1.11
CA ILE A 20 25.44 -2.56 -0.16
C ILE A 20 25.23 -3.98 -0.72
N VAL A 21 25.92 -4.95 -0.15
CA VAL A 21 25.77 -6.36 -0.49
C VAL A 21 25.24 -7.05 0.76
N ASP A 22 23.93 -6.97 0.94
CA ASP A 22 23.25 -7.78 1.96
C ASP A 22 22.99 -9.17 1.34
N ALA A 23 23.89 -10.10 1.61
CA ALA A 23 23.74 -11.49 1.20
C ALA A 23 22.87 -12.24 2.24
N HIS A 24 21.62 -11.84 2.39
CA HIS A 24 20.67 -12.63 3.14
C HIS A 24 20.03 -13.68 2.24
N PHE A 25 19.99 -14.91 2.71
CA PHE A 25 19.39 -16.03 1.97
C PHE A 25 17.85 -15.87 2.03
N VAL A 26 17.27 -15.42 0.94
CA VAL A 26 15.81 -15.30 0.79
C VAL A 26 15.27 -16.60 0.21
N THR A 27 14.28 -17.19 0.89
CA THR A 27 13.52 -18.30 0.33
C THR A 27 12.41 -17.75 -0.56
N ASN A 28 12.65 -17.72 -1.88
CA ASN A 28 11.63 -17.27 -2.83
C ASN A 28 10.90 -18.47 -3.44
N ARG A 29 9.60 -18.62 -3.08
CA ARG A 29 8.71 -19.68 -3.55
C ARG A 29 7.71 -19.18 -4.60
N TYR A 30 7.78 -17.93 -5.01
CA TYR A 30 6.83 -17.34 -5.94
C TYR A 30 6.64 -18.16 -7.22
N ARG A 31 5.38 -18.41 -7.60
CA ARG A 31 4.98 -19.24 -8.75
C ARG A 31 4.16 -18.47 -9.78
N GLY A 32 3.94 -17.18 -9.56
CA GLY A 32 3.13 -16.34 -10.43
C GLY A 32 3.86 -15.87 -11.68
N TYR A 33 3.20 -14.99 -12.41
CA TYR A 33 3.71 -14.36 -13.61
C TYR A 33 4.97 -13.53 -13.31
N THR A 34 5.96 -13.63 -14.18
CA THR A 34 7.16 -12.82 -14.18
C THR A 34 7.24 -12.01 -15.46
N VAL A 35 7.84 -10.83 -15.41
CA VAL A 35 8.02 -9.99 -16.59
C VAL A 35 9.03 -10.65 -17.53
N PRO A 36 8.65 -11.04 -18.77
CA PRO A 36 9.52 -11.87 -19.61
C PRO A 36 10.70 -11.12 -20.21
N ARG A 37 10.62 -9.80 -20.27
CA ARG A 37 11.65 -8.90 -20.84
C ARG A 37 11.35 -7.46 -20.48
N VAL A 38 12.37 -6.62 -20.50
CA VAL A 38 12.19 -5.16 -20.48
C VAL A 38 11.31 -4.75 -21.67
N ASP A 39 10.43 -3.76 -21.49
CA ASP A 39 9.43 -3.30 -22.47
C ASP A 39 8.29 -4.31 -22.77
N ALA A 40 8.10 -5.35 -21.95
CA ALA A 40 6.91 -6.17 -22.05
C ALA A 40 5.67 -5.33 -21.77
N PRO A 41 4.66 -5.32 -22.68
CA PRO A 41 3.46 -4.55 -22.45
C PRO A 41 2.63 -5.17 -21.34
N ILE A 42 1.95 -4.31 -20.55
CA ILE A 42 0.90 -4.80 -19.65
C ILE A 42 -0.33 -5.23 -20.46
N ASP A 43 -1.02 -6.26 -20.00
CA ASP A 43 -2.30 -6.63 -20.60
C ASP A 43 -3.34 -5.52 -20.34
N ILE A 44 -4.12 -5.20 -21.37
CA ILE A 44 -5.25 -4.28 -21.29
C ILE A 44 -6.52 -5.04 -21.59
N VAL A 45 -7.50 -4.95 -20.70
CA VAL A 45 -8.80 -5.66 -20.79
C VAL A 45 -9.91 -4.68 -20.48
N THR A 46 -11.04 -4.78 -21.15
CA THR A 46 -12.21 -3.98 -20.82
C THR A 46 -12.83 -4.50 -19.50
N TYR A 47 -13.09 -3.59 -18.55
CA TYR A 47 -13.70 -3.95 -17.26
C TYR A 47 -15.05 -4.64 -17.48
N GLY A 48 -15.24 -5.79 -16.85
CA GLY A 48 -16.46 -6.60 -16.99
C GLY A 48 -16.60 -7.35 -18.33
N ALA A 49 -15.61 -7.29 -19.24
CA ALA A 49 -15.65 -8.04 -20.48
C ALA A 49 -15.33 -9.54 -20.29
N LEU A 50 -14.53 -9.86 -19.29
CA LEU A 50 -14.29 -11.24 -18.85
C LEU A 50 -15.30 -11.60 -17.78
N ASP A 51 -15.73 -12.83 -17.81
CA ASP A 51 -16.46 -13.36 -16.67
C ASP A 51 -15.53 -13.50 -15.46
N PRO A 52 -16.04 -13.43 -14.21
CA PRO A 52 -15.18 -13.46 -13.03
C PRO A 52 -14.30 -14.71 -12.93
N ASP A 53 -14.75 -15.88 -13.37
CA ASP A 53 -13.95 -17.11 -13.33
C ASP A 53 -12.80 -17.07 -14.35
N GLU A 54 -13.04 -16.47 -15.53
CA GLU A 54 -11.99 -16.25 -16.52
C GLU A 54 -10.97 -15.22 -16.03
N PHE A 55 -11.43 -14.14 -15.38
CA PHE A 55 -10.54 -13.17 -14.77
C PHE A 55 -9.69 -13.80 -13.66
N GLU A 56 -10.31 -14.62 -12.82
CA GLU A 56 -9.59 -15.36 -11.78
C GLU A 56 -8.48 -16.23 -12.36
N ALA A 57 -8.80 -17.01 -13.36
CA ALA A 57 -7.83 -17.93 -13.97
C ALA A 57 -6.66 -17.19 -14.63
N ARG A 58 -6.95 -16.10 -15.37
CA ARG A 58 -5.94 -15.39 -16.19
C ARG A 58 -5.08 -14.42 -15.40
N TYR A 59 -5.63 -13.80 -14.34
CA TYR A 59 -4.96 -12.71 -13.63
C TYR A 59 -4.75 -13.01 -12.15
N VAL A 60 -5.79 -13.44 -11.43
CA VAL A 60 -5.69 -13.64 -9.98
C VAL A 60 -4.82 -14.85 -9.66
N ARG A 61 -5.15 -16.03 -10.18
CA ARG A 61 -4.34 -17.25 -9.96
C ARG A 61 -2.97 -17.18 -10.61
N ALA A 62 -2.88 -16.56 -11.77
CA ALA A 62 -1.61 -16.33 -12.46
C ALA A 62 -0.75 -15.26 -11.80
N ARG A 63 -1.28 -14.52 -10.81
CA ARG A 63 -0.59 -13.38 -10.17
C ARG A 63 -0.12 -12.34 -11.20
N ARG A 64 -0.92 -12.11 -12.23
CA ARG A 64 -0.58 -11.29 -13.39
C ARG A 64 -1.27 -9.94 -13.32
N PRO A 65 -0.52 -8.82 -13.32
CA PRO A 65 -1.12 -7.50 -13.36
C PRO A 65 -1.78 -7.22 -14.71
N CYS A 66 -2.87 -6.42 -14.69
CA CYS A 66 -3.50 -5.94 -15.92
C CYS A 66 -4.17 -4.58 -15.70
N VAL A 67 -4.25 -3.79 -16.76
CA VAL A 67 -5.05 -2.56 -16.80
C VAL A 67 -6.45 -2.88 -17.30
N LEU A 68 -7.44 -2.37 -16.60
CA LEU A 68 -8.86 -2.51 -16.91
C LEU A 68 -9.35 -1.17 -17.46
N GLU A 69 -9.63 -1.12 -18.75
CA GLU A 69 -10.20 0.08 -19.39
C GLU A 69 -11.72 0.14 -19.25
N SER A 70 -12.30 1.32 -19.46
CA SER A 70 -13.75 1.55 -19.37
C SER A 70 -14.34 1.31 -17.98
N ALA A 71 -13.53 1.37 -16.92
CA ALA A 71 -13.99 1.16 -15.55
C ALA A 71 -15.00 2.21 -15.07
N LEU A 72 -15.08 3.39 -15.73
CA LEU A 72 -16.08 4.42 -15.44
C LEU A 72 -17.19 4.49 -16.49
N ASP A 73 -17.32 3.53 -17.39
CA ASP A 73 -18.41 3.49 -18.36
C ASP A 73 -19.73 3.13 -17.65
N ALA A 74 -20.66 4.09 -17.64
CA ALA A 74 -21.95 3.93 -16.95
C ALA A 74 -22.85 2.85 -17.53
N SER A 75 -22.60 2.40 -18.76
CA SER A 75 -23.39 1.35 -19.42
C SER A 75 -22.95 -0.06 -19.06
N THR A 76 -21.72 -0.24 -18.59
CA THR A 76 -21.10 -1.56 -18.41
C THR A 76 -20.45 -1.78 -17.05
N SER A 77 -20.18 -0.70 -16.29
CA SER A 77 -19.41 -0.79 -15.05
C SER A 77 -20.20 -0.36 -13.82
N ASP A 78 -20.13 -1.16 -12.78
CA ASP A 78 -20.62 -0.83 -11.44
C ASP A 78 -19.69 0.14 -10.69
N LEU A 79 -18.48 0.38 -11.20
CA LEU A 79 -17.54 1.39 -10.70
C LEU A 79 -17.83 2.79 -11.25
N ALA A 80 -18.76 2.93 -12.18
CA ALA A 80 -19.05 4.19 -12.86
C ALA A 80 -19.56 5.32 -11.94
N GLY A 81 -19.98 4.98 -10.70
CA GLY A 81 -20.32 5.99 -9.68
C GLY A 81 -19.19 7.01 -9.44
N ALA A 82 -17.94 6.61 -9.55
CA ALA A 82 -16.79 7.49 -9.37
C ALA A 82 -16.67 8.57 -10.47
N SER A 83 -17.39 8.45 -11.60
CA SER A 83 -17.46 9.50 -12.63
C SER A 83 -18.11 10.79 -12.12
N LEU A 84 -18.88 10.71 -11.03
CA LEU A 84 -19.54 11.84 -10.39
C LEU A 84 -18.65 12.59 -9.38
N TRP A 85 -17.45 12.13 -9.12
CA TRP A 85 -16.59 12.65 -8.05
C TRP A 85 -15.92 13.97 -8.43
N THR A 86 -16.73 15.02 -8.53
CA THR A 86 -16.24 16.41 -8.54
C THR A 86 -15.77 16.81 -7.14
N ASN A 87 -15.01 17.89 -7.02
CA ASN A 87 -14.61 18.41 -5.69
C ASN A 87 -15.83 18.72 -4.82
N ALA A 88 -16.87 19.34 -5.42
CA ALA A 88 -18.12 19.66 -4.72
C ALA A 88 -18.83 18.38 -4.22
N PHE A 89 -18.89 17.34 -5.06
CA PHE A 89 -19.46 16.05 -4.67
C PHE A 89 -18.69 15.41 -3.52
N LEU A 90 -17.36 15.32 -3.62
CA LEU A 90 -16.52 14.73 -2.59
C LEU A 90 -16.63 15.46 -1.25
N ARG A 91 -16.68 16.81 -1.31
CA ARG A 91 -16.86 17.65 -0.14
C ARG A 91 -18.20 17.38 0.57
N ASP A 92 -19.28 17.24 -0.19
CA ASP A 92 -20.59 16.93 0.34
C ASP A 92 -20.66 15.49 0.89
N ALA A 93 -20.21 14.52 0.12
CA ALA A 93 -20.25 13.10 0.50
C ALA A 93 -19.44 12.80 1.77
N CYS A 94 -18.30 13.47 1.95
CA CYS A 94 -17.39 13.28 3.08
C CYS A 94 -17.50 14.40 4.14
N ALA A 95 -18.55 15.22 4.12
CA ALA A 95 -18.69 16.39 5.01
C ALA A 95 -18.66 16.07 6.52
N ARG A 96 -18.93 14.81 6.90
CA ARG A 96 -18.95 14.36 8.29
C ARG A 96 -17.60 13.83 8.77
N GLU A 97 -16.66 13.57 7.86
CA GLU A 97 -15.35 13.07 8.22
C GLU A 97 -14.52 14.17 8.89
N ARG A 98 -14.03 13.88 10.09
CA ARG A 98 -13.23 14.77 10.90
C ARG A 98 -11.77 14.35 10.84
N ASP A 99 -11.23 13.69 11.69
CA ASP A 99 -9.82 13.31 11.84
C ASP A 99 -9.24 12.58 10.62
N VAL A 100 -9.04 13.34 9.53
CA VAL A 100 -8.52 12.82 8.27
C VAL A 100 -7.00 12.88 8.30
N ARG A 101 -6.34 11.75 8.09
CA ARG A 101 -4.87 11.68 8.04
C ARG A 101 -4.35 12.15 6.69
N LEU A 102 -3.37 13.02 6.74
CA LEU A 102 -2.68 13.53 5.57
C LEU A 102 -1.19 13.20 5.66
N GLU A 103 -0.67 12.78 4.54
CA GLU A 103 0.77 12.71 4.37
C GLU A 103 1.29 14.09 3.94
N VAL A 104 2.22 14.64 4.72
CA VAL A 104 2.83 15.95 4.46
C VAL A 104 4.27 15.76 4.04
N ARG A 105 4.66 16.42 2.96
CA ARG A 105 6.05 16.41 2.53
C ARG A 105 6.59 17.83 2.35
N ASP A 106 7.87 18.02 2.64
CA ASP A 106 8.62 19.19 2.21
C ASP A 106 9.28 18.93 0.85
N ALA A 107 8.62 19.39 -0.22
CA ALA A 107 9.15 19.27 -1.57
C ALA A 107 10.55 19.90 -1.76
N ARG A 108 10.92 20.88 -0.91
CA ARG A 108 12.24 21.55 -0.96
C ARG A 108 13.35 20.64 -0.43
N ARG A 109 13.00 19.66 0.40
CA ARG A 109 13.94 18.67 0.94
C ARG A 109 14.05 17.40 0.10
N GLY A 110 13.29 17.30 -1.01
CA GLY A 110 13.28 16.11 -1.85
C GLY A 110 12.58 14.91 -1.19
N GLU A 111 11.78 15.16 -0.14
CA GLU A 111 11.03 14.11 0.55
C GLU A 111 10.03 13.45 -0.41
N ARG A 112 9.89 12.12 -0.30
CA ARG A 112 8.95 11.31 -1.07
C ARG A 112 7.69 11.07 -0.23
N PHE A 113 6.57 10.82 -0.88
CA PHE A 113 5.39 10.26 -0.20
C PHE A 113 5.69 8.81 0.20
N GLY A 114 5.06 8.34 1.30
CA GLY A 114 5.30 7.01 1.84
C GLY A 114 6.35 6.93 2.96
N LEU A 115 7.21 7.95 3.08
CA LEU A 115 8.19 8.10 4.16
C LEU A 115 7.97 9.39 4.95
N GLY A 116 6.87 10.08 4.68
CA GLY A 116 6.60 11.41 5.20
C GLY A 116 5.99 11.42 6.60
N LYS A 117 5.83 12.61 7.12
CA LYS A 117 5.12 12.87 8.37
C LYS A 117 3.62 12.85 8.12
N TYR A 118 2.91 12.17 9.00
CA TYR A 118 1.46 12.24 9.02
C TYR A 118 1.00 13.43 9.87
N GLU A 119 0.00 14.15 9.36
CA GLU A 119 -0.64 15.24 10.08
C GLU A 119 -2.15 14.97 10.10
N LYS A 120 -2.77 15.12 11.28
CA LYS A 120 -4.23 15.12 11.41
C LYS A 120 -4.77 16.47 10.97
N VAL A 121 -5.80 16.45 10.12
CA VAL A 121 -6.64 17.62 9.87
C VAL A 121 -7.98 17.46 10.57
N GLU A 122 -8.60 18.57 10.97
CA GLU A 122 -9.86 18.54 11.73
C GLU A 122 -11.04 18.00 10.91
N SER A 123 -11.01 18.17 9.59
CA SER A 123 -12.10 17.73 8.71
C SER A 123 -11.63 17.49 7.28
N PHE A 124 -12.38 16.66 6.56
CA PHE A 124 -12.21 16.48 5.13
C PHE A 124 -12.38 17.79 4.34
N ASP A 125 -13.23 18.70 4.83
CA ASP A 125 -13.44 20.02 4.23
C ASP A 125 -12.17 20.88 4.29
N ALA A 126 -11.45 20.86 5.42
CA ALA A 126 -10.16 21.54 5.55
C ALA A 126 -9.09 20.95 4.61
N PHE A 127 -9.08 19.63 4.45
CA PHE A 127 -8.26 18.97 3.44
C PHE A 127 -8.60 19.47 2.03
N MET A 128 -9.89 19.52 1.68
CA MET A 128 -10.33 19.98 0.36
C MET A 128 -9.93 21.43 0.09
N ASP A 129 -9.90 22.30 1.10
CA ASP A 129 -9.39 23.65 0.98
C ASP A 129 -7.88 23.67 0.66
N ALA A 130 -7.10 22.82 1.30
CA ALA A 130 -5.66 22.69 1.00
C ALA A 130 -5.43 22.10 -0.40
N PHE A 131 -6.20 21.07 -0.78
CA PHE A 131 -6.17 20.45 -2.09
C PHE A 131 -6.47 21.46 -3.22
N GLU A 132 -7.47 22.33 -3.05
CA GLU A 132 -7.87 23.31 -4.04
C GLU A 132 -6.87 24.47 -4.16
N ARG A 133 -6.16 24.83 -3.09
CA ARG A 133 -5.08 25.84 -3.13
C ARG A 133 -3.85 25.39 -3.92
N ALA A 134 -3.70 24.11 -4.19
CA ALA A 134 -2.60 23.55 -4.98
C ALA A 134 -1.19 23.83 -4.45
N ASP A 135 -1.02 23.97 -3.15
CA ASP A 135 0.30 24.17 -2.53
C ASP A 135 1.18 22.91 -2.53
N GLY A 136 0.64 21.77 -2.98
CA GLY A 136 1.40 20.57 -3.40
C GLY A 136 2.08 19.81 -2.26
N GLY A 137 1.87 20.23 -1.02
CA GLY A 137 2.51 19.65 0.16
C GLY A 137 1.68 18.58 0.88
N VAL A 138 0.42 18.40 0.50
CA VAL A 138 -0.52 17.49 1.19
C VAL A 138 -1.03 16.40 0.25
N TYR A 139 -1.08 15.18 0.77
CA TYR A 139 -1.62 14.02 0.09
C TYR A 139 -2.52 13.25 1.06
N LEU A 140 -3.75 13.00 0.65
CA LEU A 140 -4.67 12.16 1.40
C LEU A 140 -4.35 10.70 1.11
N SER A 141 -4.00 9.99 2.15
CA SER A 141 -3.85 8.54 2.18
C SER A 141 -4.87 8.02 3.20
N ALA A 142 -6.13 7.94 2.77
CA ALA A 142 -7.21 7.55 3.66
C ALA A 142 -7.50 6.05 3.54
N GLY A 143 -6.95 5.34 4.46
CA GLY A 143 -7.16 3.96 4.80
C GLY A 143 -6.45 3.81 6.14
N GLY A 144 -7.17 3.75 7.23
CA GLY A 144 -6.56 3.78 8.55
C GLY A 144 -6.10 2.40 8.98
N LYS A 145 -4.93 2.29 9.57
CA LYS A 145 -4.54 1.11 10.35
C LYS A 145 -5.52 0.84 11.51
N GLU A 146 -6.21 1.88 11.98
CA GLU A 146 -7.08 1.84 13.16
C GLU A 146 -8.56 1.54 12.86
N ASP A 147 -9.03 1.71 11.62
CA ASP A 147 -10.41 1.42 11.21
C ASP A 147 -10.45 1.01 9.74
N ALA A 148 -10.14 -0.24 9.46
CA ALA A 148 -10.34 -0.82 8.14
C ALA A 148 -11.77 -0.54 7.67
N PHE A 149 -11.92 -0.13 6.41
CA PHE A 149 -13.18 0.35 5.85
C PHE A 149 -13.72 1.65 6.50
N GLY A 150 -12.84 2.46 7.10
CA GLY A 150 -13.21 3.73 7.73
C GLY A 150 -13.07 4.97 6.84
N GLY A 151 -13.29 6.13 7.44
CA GLY A 151 -13.01 7.44 6.87
C GLY A 151 -13.72 7.79 5.56
N PRO A 152 -13.12 8.67 4.74
CA PRO A 152 -13.73 9.15 3.50
C PRO A 152 -14.04 8.04 2.48
N ALA A 153 -13.23 6.98 2.40
CA ALA A 153 -13.45 5.88 1.48
C ALA A 153 -14.76 5.13 1.77
N ARG A 154 -15.09 4.93 3.06
CA ARG A 154 -16.36 4.34 3.48
C ARG A 154 -17.56 5.15 2.97
N ARG A 155 -17.48 6.48 3.02
CA ARG A 155 -18.57 7.34 2.55
C ARG A 155 -18.87 7.20 1.07
N LEU A 156 -17.88 6.77 0.30
CA LEU A 156 -17.97 6.57 -1.14
C LEU A 156 -18.31 5.12 -1.51
N THR A 157 -18.48 4.23 -0.54
CA THR A 157 -18.72 2.81 -0.72
C THR A 157 -20.11 2.42 -0.21
N THR A 158 -20.65 1.32 -0.71
CA THR A 158 -21.94 0.75 -0.28
C THR A 158 -21.91 -0.78 -0.42
N ASN A 159 -22.61 -1.45 0.49
CA ASN A 159 -22.85 -2.89 0.34
C ASN A 159 -23.91 -3.18 -0.75
N ALA A 160 -24.84 -2.25 -0.97
CA ALA A 160 -25.84 -2.34 -2.02
C ALA A 160 -25.23 -1.98 -3.38
N GLY A 161 -25.20 -2.93 -4.30
CA GLY A 161 -24.81 -2.67 -5.69
C GLY A 161 -25.95 -2.10 -6.55
N GLY A 162 -25.68 -1.91 -7.85
CA GLY A 162 -26.69 -1.59 -8.87
C GLY A 162 -26.81 -0.08 -9.18
N ASP A 163 -27.80 0.24 -10.02
CA ASP A 163 -27.97 1.58 -10.59
C ASP A 163 -28.19 2.67 -9.53
N ALA A 164 -28.95 2.38 -8.50
CA ALA A 164 -29.22 3.35 -7.43
C ALA A 164 -27.95 3.75 -6.64
N ALA A 165 -27.00 2.84 -6.47
CA ALA A 165 -25.71 3.14 -5.84
C ALA A 165 -24.85 4.01 -6.76
N ARG A 166 -24.77 3.65 -8.03
CA ARG A 166 -24.05 4.39 -9.07
C ARG A 166 -24.56 5.81 -9.24
N GLU A 167 -25.88 6.01 -9.31
CA GLU A 167 -26.50 7.33 -9.42
C GLU A 167 -26.20 8.24 -8.22
N ARG A 168 -25.91 7.66 -7.06
CA ARG A 168 -25.46 8.37 -5.85
C ARG A 168 -23.94 8.54 -5.75
N GLY A 169 -23.19 8.19 -6.80
CA GLY A 169 -21.75 8.27 -6.77
C GLY A 169 -21.05 7.28 -5.83
N LYS A 170 -21.73 6.20 -5.48
CA LYS A 170 -21.21 5.14 -4.61
C LYS A 170 -20.59 4.02 -5.42
N LEU A 171 -19.58 3.39 -4.85
CA LEU A 171 -18.94 2.20 -5.37
C LEU A 171 -19.38 0.96 -4.56
N PRO A 172 -19.61 -0.19 -5.20
CA PRO A 172 -19.92 -1.41 -4.48
C PRO A 172 -18.71 -1.89 -3.69
N LEU A 173 -18.90 -2.41 -2.48
CA LEU A 173 -17.82 -3.02 -1.70
C LEU A 173 -17.22 -4.25 -2.42
N ARG A 174 -18.06 -4.97 -3.18
CA ARG A 174 -17.66 -6.10 -4.02
C ARG A 174 -17.96 -5.78 -5.49
N PRO A 175 -16.96 -5.28 -6.24
CA PRO A 175 -17.13 -5.00 -7.67
C PRO A 175 -17.55 -6.25 -8.46
N MET A 176 -18.58 -6.14 -9.30
CA MET A 176 -19.14 -7.27 -10.04
C MET A 176 -18.17 -7.85 -11.09
N GLY A 177 -17.27 -7.01 -11.61
CA GLY A 177 -16.22 -7.45 -12.54
C GLY A 177 -15.10 -8.24 -11.90
N MET A 178 -15.10 -8.40 -10.56
CA MET A 178 -14.06 -9.12 -9.82
C MET A 178 -14.55 -10.48 -9.32
N PRO A 179 -13.65 -11.49 -9.25
CA PRO A 179 -13.97 -12.81 -8.72
C PRO A 179 -14.40 -12.73 -7.25
N ARG A 180 -15.32 -13.58 -6.87
CA ARG A 180 -15.78 -13.71 -5.48
C ARG A 180 -14.72 -14.26 -4.53
N THR A 181 -13.68 -14.87 -5.06
CA THR A 181 -12.52 -15.36 -4.30
C THR A 181 -11.64 -14.24 -3.76
N LEU A 182 -11.74 -13.03 -4.33
CA LEU A 182 -11.12 -11.82 -3.80
C LEU A 182 -11.99 -11.26 -2.68
N VAL A 183 -11.60 -11.55 -1.44
CA VAL A 183 -12.29 -11.06 -0.24
C VAL A 183 -11.78 -9.66 0.08
N PRO A 184 -12.65 -8.63 0.15
CA PRO A 184 -12.24 -7.29 0.55
C PRO A 184 -11.58 -7.27 1.93
N ALA A 185 -10.41 -6.65 2.01
CA ALA A 185 -9.66 -6.39 3.23
C ALA A 185 -9.78 -4.93 3.66
N ASP A 186 -9.79 -3.99 2.70
CA ASP A 186 -9.98 -2.57 2.97
C ASP A 186 -10.31 -1.80 1.69
N VAL A 187 -10.75 -0.54 1.84
CA VAL A 187 -10.96 0.42 0.77
C VAL A 187 -10.31 1.75 1.11
N ASN A 188 -9.63 2.36 0.14
CA ASN A 188 -8.87 3.58 0.39
C ASN A 188 -9.15 4.66 -0.65
N LEU A 189 -9.12 5.92 -0.22
CA LEU A 189 -9.20 7.09 -1.09
C LEU A 189 -7.86 7.81 -1.09
N TRP A 190 -7.32 8.02 -2.28
CA TRP A 190 -6.04 8.69 -2.49
C TRP A 190 -6.27 9.98 -3.26
N MET A 191 -5.90 11.11 -2.68
CA MET A 191 -6.07 12.40 -3.31
C MET A 191 -4.85 13.29 -3.10
N GLY A 192 -4.39 13.90 -4.19
CA GLY A 192 -3.30 14.86 -4.14
C GLY A 192 -3.32 15.80 -5.33
N ARG A 193 -2.76 16.99 -5.14
CA ARG A 193 -2.57 17.95 -6.20
C ARG A 193 -1.13 18.45 -6.17
N ASN A 194 -0.40 18.12 -7.21
CA ASN A 194 1.04 18.34 -7.26
C ASN A 194 1.38 19.50 -8.19
N SER A 195 2.22 20.40 -7.71
CA SER A 195 2.84 21.47 -8.51
C SER A 195 4.12 21.04 -9.24
N ALA A 196 4.58 19.81 -8.98
CA ALA A 196 5.72 19.18 -9.62
C ALA A 196 5.55 17.65 -9.61
N PRO A 197 6.25 16.90 -10.46
CA PRO A 197 6.21 15.43 -10.43
C PRO A 197 6.56 14.88 -9.05
N THR A 198 5.85 13.84 -8.65
CA THR A 198 6.06 13.15 -7.36
C THR A 198 6.06 11.65 -7.57
N SER A 199 6.72 10.92 -6.67
CA SER A 199 6.73 9.46 -6.62
C SER A 199 6.32 8.99 -5.23
N SER A 200 5.67 7.82 -5.15
CA SER A 200 5.42 7.11 -3.89
C SER A 200 6.69 6.46 -3.32
N GLY A 201 7.76 6.39 -4.12
CA GLY A 201 8.87 5.49 -3.85
C GLY A 201 8.55 4.04 -4.22
N LEU A 202 9.58 3.25 -4.46
CA LEU A 202 9.44 1.83 -4.78
C LEU A 202 9.10 1.04 -3.51
N HIS A 203 7.95 0.37 -3.50
CA HIS A 203 7.46 -0.43 -2.38
C HIS A 203 6.55 -1.55 -2.87
N HIS A 204 6.10 -2.42 -2.00
CA HIS A 204 5.03 -3.37 -2.29
C HIS A 204 3.95 -3.32 -1.21
N ASP A 205 2.75 -3.74 -1.58
CA ASP A 205 1.61 -3.95 -0.69
C ASP A 205 1.43 -5.43 -0.34
N TYR A 206 0.78 -5.70 0.79
CA TYR A 206 0.47 -7.05 1.26
C TYR A 206 -0.87 -7.59 0.74
N HIS A 207 -1.62 -6.78 0.00
CA HIS A 207 -2.94 -7.08 -0.52
C HIS A 207 -2.97 -7.08 -2.05
N ASP A 208 -3.87 -7.87 -2.63
CA ASP A 208 -4.24 -7.70 -4.03
C ASP A 208 -4.97 -6.37 -4.17
N ASN A 209 -4.62 -5.60 -5.18
CA ASN A 209 -5.08 -4.22 -5.32
C ASN A 209 -5.87 -4.04 -6.62
N LEU A 210 -7.11 -3.57 -6.52
CA LEU A 210 -7.84 -2.98 -7.65
C LEU A 210 -7.82 -1.46 -7.49
N TYR A 211 -6.91 -0.81 -8.19
CA TYR A 211 -6.67 0.62 -8.15
C TYR A 211 -7.44 1.34 -9.26
N LEU A 212 -8.54 2.01 -8.93
CA LEU A 212 -9.37 2.80 -9.84
C LEU A 212 -8.88 4.26 -9.89
N LEU A 213 -8.52 4.76 -11.06
CA LEU A 213 -8.17 6.17 -11.24
C LEU A 213 -9.39 6.98 -11.72
N ALA A 214 -10.04 7.63 -10.76
CA ALA A 214 -11.23 8.45 -11.03
C ALA A 214 -10.87 9.80 -11.69
N ARG A 215 -9.65 10.33 -11.44
CA ARG A 215 -9.16 11.60 -12.02
C ARG A 215 -7.63 11.58 -12.13
N GLY A 216 -7.11 12.14 -13.22
CA GLY A 216 -5.68 12.35 -13.44
C GLY A 216 -4.99 11.25 -14.24
N GLU A 217 -3.68 11.18 -14.14
CA GLU A 217 -2.82 10.20 -14.79
C GLU A 217 -1.72 9.76 -13.82
N LYS A 218 -1.43 8.46 -13.77
CA LYS A 218 -0.38 7.86 -12.95
C LYS A 218 0.50 6.95 -13.80
N ARG A 219 1.82 7.12 -13.70
CA ARG A 219 2.79 6.21 -14.30
C ARG A 219 3.24 5.21 -13.26
N PHE A 220 3.23 3.95 -13.64
CA PHE A 220 3.67 2.83 -12.82
C PHE A 220 4.95 2.22 -13.40
N THR A 221 5.91 1.96 -12.53
CA THR A 221 7.03 1.06 -12.78
C THR A 221 6.89 -0.08 -11.79
N ILE A 222 6.67 -1.31 -12.27
CA ILE A 222 6.41 -2.46 -11.42
C ILE A 222 7.42 -3.58 -11.64
N PHE A 223 7.67 -4.39 -10.58
CA PHE A 223 8.54 -5.56 -10.62
C PHE A 223 7.84 -6.74 -9.94
N ALA A 224 8.08 -7.95 -10.48
CA ALA A 224 7.47 -9.15 -9.93
C ALA A 224 8.07 -9.53 -8.55
N PRO A 225 7.33 -10.23 -7.67
CA PRO A 225 7.88 -10.80 -6.44
C PRO A 225 9.07 -11.73 -6.64
N ALA A 226 9.24 -12.26 -7.86
CA ALA A 226 10.43 -13.00 -8.24
C ALA A 226 11.72 -12.20 -8.15
N ASP A 227 11.62 -10.87 -8.25
CA ASP A 227 12.76 -9.94 -8.18
C ASP A 227 12.98 -9.38 -6.75
N ALA A 228 12.28 -9.88 -5.72
CA ALA A 228 12.30 -9.34 -4.37
C ALA A 228 13.72 -9.12 -3.81
N GLU A 229 14.62 -10.06 -3.99
CA GLU A 229 16.02 -9.93 -3.55
C GLU A 229 16.78 -8.76 -4.20
N ARG A 230 16.29 -8.27 -5.34
CA ARG A 230 16.88 -7.18 -6.10
C ARG A 230 16.35 -5.81 -5.70
N MET A 231 15.30 -5.80 -4.87
CA MET A 231 14.58 -4.57 -4.51
C MET A 231 15.21 -3.82 -3.34
N TYR A 232 16.18 -4.41 -2.62
CA TYR A 232 16.87 -3.75 -1.50
C TYR A 232 15.88 -3.11 -0.51
N THR A 233 14.92 -3.89 -0.04
CA THR A 233 13.93 -3.45 0.93
C THR A 233 14.57 -2.98 2.24
N THR A 234 13.90 -2.11 2.97
CA THR A 234 14.34 -1.66 4.30
C THR A 234 14.32 -2.84 5.27
N GLY A 235 13.23 -3.63 5.28
CA GLY A 235 13.18 -4.89 6.00
C GLY A 235 13.98 -6.01 5.34
N THR A 236 14.48 -6.96 6.13
CA THR A 236 15.16 -8.16 5.65
C THR A 236 14.11 -9.21 5.24
N ILE A 237 14.05 -9.56 3.97
CA ILE A 237 13.10 -10.55 3.48
C ILE A 237 13.51 -11.95 3.92
N ARG A 238 12.62 -12.65 4.64
CA ARG A 238 12.78 -14.03 5.05
C ARG A 238 12.19 -15.01 4.03
N LEU A 239 10.98 -14.73 3.54
CA LEU A 239 10.22 -15.63 2.68
C LEU A 239 9.36 -14.84 1.69
N VAL A 240 9.33 -15.30 0.44
CA VAL A 240 8.31 -14.92 -0.53
C VAL A 240 7.43 -16.14 -0.79
N HIS A 241 6.14 -16.05 -0.49
CA HIS A 241 5.16 -17.12 -0.69
C HIS A 241 4.85 -17.37 -2.16
N GLU A 242 4.21 -18.50 -2.46
CA GLU A 242 3.82 -18.84 -3.84
C GLU A 242 2.87 -17.81 -4.46
N ASN A 243 2.01 -17.19 -3.65
CA ASN A 243 1.08 -16.13 -4.07
C ASN A 243 1.71 -14.72 -4.13
N GLY A 244 2.99 -14.58 -3.81
CA GLY A 244 3.73 -13.33 -3.87
C GLY A 244 3.81 -12.56 -2.55
N LEU A 245 3.09 -12.98 -1.50
CA LEU A 245 3.19 -12.32 -0.19
C LEU A 245 4.63 -12.43 0.35
N ILE A 246 5.15 -11.33 0.87
CA ILE A 246 6.53 -11.22 1.37
C ILE A 246 6.50 -11.14 2.89
N VAL A 247 7.33 -11.96 3.55
CA VAL A 247 7.51 -11.99 4.99
C VAL A 247 8.91 -11.48 5.32
N TYR A 248 8.98 -10.60 6.28
CA TYR A 248 10.22 -10.00 6.77
C TYR A 248 10.70 -10.67 8.05
N ASP A 249 12.01 -10.60 8.30
CA ASP A 249 12.54 -10.89 9.63
C ASP A 249 12.19 -9.70 10.53
N GLU A 250 11.65 -9.99 11.68
CA GLU A 250 11.38 -9.02 12.73
C GLU A 250 12.38 -9.21 13.85
N ASP A 251 12.81 -8.15 14.49
CA ASP A 251 13.57 -8.24 15.71
C ASP A 251 12.73 -8.92 16.79
N GLU A 252 13.37 -9.81 17.57
CA GLU A 252 12.64 -10.66 18.54
C GLU A 252 11.84 -9.86 19.59
N ASP A 253 12.23 -8.61 19.82
CA ASP A 253 11.60 -7.73 20.82
C ASP A 253 10.33 -7.03 20.28
N GLU A 254 10.15 -6.87 18.96
CA GLU A 254 8.95 -6.28 18.36
C GLU A 254 7.83 -7.29 18.08
N ARG A 255 8.12 -8.60 18.16
CA ARG A 255 7.15 -9.68 17.86
C ARG A 255 5.97 -9.77 18.84
N GLN A 256 5.93 -9.01 19.90
CA GLN A 256 4.89 -9.13 20.93
C GLN A 256 3.72 -8.18 20.79
N GLN A 257 3.76 -7.19 19.89
CA GLN A 257 2.74 -6.14 19.84
C GLN A 257 2.14 -5.85 18.46
N ASP A 258 2.51 -6.55 17.39
CA ASP A 258 2.01 -6.22 16.05
C ASP A 258 0.98 -7.24 15.58
N ASP A 259 -0.31 -6.86 15.62
CA ASP A 259 -1.44 -7.66 15.14
C ASP A 259 -1.34 -7.95 13.62
N ASP A 260 -0.53 -7.18 12.89
CA ASP A 260 -0.25 -7.33 11.45
C ASP A 260 0.91 -8.30 11.15
N VAL A 261 1.55 -8.88 12.18
CA VAL A 261 2.60 -9.89 11.98
C VAL A 261 2.04 -11.07 11.19
N VAL A 262 2.57 -11.25 9.98
CA VAL A 262 2.19 -12.37 9.13
C VAL A 262 2.98 -13.61 9.54
N LEU A 263 2.29 -14.59 10.13
CA LEU A 263 2.87 -15.85 10.56
C LEU A 263 3.34 -16.69 9.36
N GLU A 264 4.16 -17.73 9.60
CA GLU A 264 4.65 -18.64 8.55
C GLU A 264 3.55 -19.26 7.68
N ASN A 265 2.35 -19.41 8.24
CA ASN A 265 1.17 -19.88 7.53
C ASN A 265 0.47 -18.74 6.78
N GLY A 266 0.97 -17.51 6.82
CA GLY A 266 0.40 -16.32 6.21
C GLY A 266 -0.82 -15.73 6.93
N GLU A 267 -1.15 -16.20 8.13
CA GLU A 267 -2.19 -15.67 9.01
C GLU A 267 -1.59 -14.51 9.82
N THR A 268 -2.34 -13.43 10.03
CA THR A 268 -1.94 -12.39 10.97
C THR A 268 -2.23 -12.80 12.42
N MET A 269 -1.57 -12.15 13.39
CA MET A 269 -1.87 -12.38 14.81
C MET A 269 -3.33 -12.06 15.13
N LEU A 270 -3.88 -11.02 14.54
CA LEU A 270 -5.29 -10.63 14.69
C LEU A 270 -6.24 -11.71 14.16
N GLU A 271 -5.98 -12.26 12.98
CA GLU A 271 -6.78 -13.36 12.42
C GLU A 271 -6.75 -14.59 13.34
N ARG A 272 -5.59 -14.87 13.92
CA ARG A 272 -5.46 -15.93 14.90
C ARG A 272 -6.28 -15.67 16.15
N GLN A 273 -6.25 -14.45 16.69
CA GLN A 273 -7.01 -14.06 17.87
C GLN A 273 -8.53 -14.15 17.61
N ILE A 274 -9.02 -13.65 16.47
CA ILE A 274 -10.42 -13.76 16.06
C ILE A 274 -10.85 -15.23 15.98
N ARG A 275 -10.04 -16.08 15.39
CA ARG A 275 -10.30 -17.51 15.26
C ARG A 275 -10.35 -18.21 16.62
N GLU A 276 -9.44 -17.87 17.52
CA GLU A 276 -9.38 -18.41 18.88
C GLU A 276 -10.56 -17.94 19.73
N ALA A 277 -10.94 -16.67 19.63
CA ALA A 277 -12.11 -16.11 20.31
C ALA A 277 -13.42 -16.80 19.90
N ARG A 278 -13.62 -17.07 18.61
CA ARG A 278 -14.80 -17.79 18.11
C ARG A 278 -14.87 -19.25 18.60
N ARG A 279 -13.75 -19.96 18.51
CA ARG A 279 -13.68 -21.34 19.05
C ARG A 279 -14.05 -21.38 20.53
N SER A 280 -13.67 -20.34 21.27
CA SER A 280 -13.99 -20.22 22.69
C SER A 280 -15.47 -19.88 22.93
N SER A 281 -16.12 -19.14 22.04
CA SER A 281 -17.56 -18.83 22.08
C SER A 281 -18.39 -20.06 21.73
N GLU A 282 -18.07 -20.75 20.63
CA GLU A 282 -18.72 -22.00 20.21
C GLU A 282 -18.60 -23.11 21.28
N ALA A 283 -17.41 -23.22 21.94
CA ALA A 283 -17.19 -24.21 23.00
C ALA A 283 -18.01 -23.90 24.28
N ARG A 284 -18.44 -22.67 24.49
CA ARG A 284 -19.28 -22.27 25.62
C ARG A 284 -20.78 -22.43 25.37
N GLY A 285 -21.18 -22.69 24.11
CA GLY A 285 -22.58 -22.87 23.74
C GLY A 285 -23.41 -21.57 23.83
N ASP A 286 -22.73 -20.44 23.74
CA ASP A 286 -23.37 -19.13 23.71
C ASP A 286 -23.93 -18.91 22.29
N ASP A 287 -25.15 -19.40 22.07
CA ASP A 287 -25.95 -19.15 20.86
C ASP A 287 -26.56 -17.71 20.81
N ASP A 288 -26.18 -16.86 21.75
CA ASP A 288 -26.66 -15.49 21.81
C ASP A 288 -25.65 -14.50 21.21
N ASP A 289 -26.14 -13.62 20.35
CA ASP A 289 -25.48 -12.55 19.62
C ASP A 289 -24.82 -11.44 20.51
N ASP A 290 -24.55 -11.74 21.78
CA ASP A 290 -23.87 -10.84 22.71
C ASP A 290 -22.36 -11.13 22.70
N PHE A 291 -21.65 -10.59 21.72
CA PHE A 291 -20.23 -10.30 21.88
C PHE A 291 -20.11 -9.20 22.94
N PRO A 292 -19.19 -9.34 23.92
CA PRO A 292 -18.90 -8.23 24.82
C PRO A 292 -18.45 -7.02 23.97
N ASP A 293 -19.21 -5.93 24.03
CA ASP A 293 -18.83 -4.61 23.50
C ASP A 293 -17.53 -4.05 24.15
N ASP A 294 -16.95 -4.80 25.07
CA ASP A 294 -15.75 -4.48 25.85
C ASP A 294 -14.50 -5.22 25.36
N PHE A 295 -14.42 -5.62 24.08
CA PHE A 295 -13.11 -5.88 23.50
C PHE A 295 -12.50 -4.53 23.17
N ASP A 296 -11.92 -3.93 24.21
CA ASP A 296 -11.17 -2.69 24.16
C ASP A 296 -10.03 -2.86 23.15
N PHE A 297 -10.21 -2.31 21.96
CA PHE A 297 -9.19 -2.14 20.94
C PHE A 297 -8.20 -1.02 21.32
N ASP A 298 -8.26 -0.55 22.58
CA ASP A 298 -7.41 0.51 23.11
C ASP A 298 -5.94 0.09 23.34
N GLY A 299 -5.52 -1.07 22.85
CA GLY A 299 -4.15 -1.58 22.98
C GLY A 299 -3.17 -1.19 21.88
N VAL A 300 -3.55 -0.40 20.88
CA VAL A 300 -2.69 -0.02 19.74
C VAL A 300 -2.30 1.46 19.75
N ASP A 301 -2.45 2.14 20.89
CA ASP A 301 -2.16 3.59 21.01
C ASP A 301 -0.67 3.94 21.21
N ASP A 302 0.29 3.00 21.11
CA ASP A 302 1.67 3.26 21.53
C ASP A 302 2.66 3.64 20.40
N TYR A 303 2.20 3.97 19.20
CA TYR A 303 3.11 4.51 18.16
C TYR A 303 3.30 6.03 18.19
N ASP A 304 2.58 6.76 19.05
CA ASP A 304 2.66 8.24 19.11
C ASP A 304 3.52 8.80 20.25
N GLU A 305 4.13 7.99 21.14
CA GLU A 305 4.88 8.52 22.31
C GLU A 305 6.42 8.55 22.17
N LEU A 306 7.01 8.33 21.01
CA LEU A 306 8.48 8.47 20.85
C LEU A 306 8.94 9.81 20.24
N SER A 307 8.12 10.85 20.25
CA SER A 307 8.52 12.16 19.68
C SER A 307 8.37 13.38 20.57
N ASP A 308 8.35 13.23 21.90
CA ASP A 308 8.48 14.42 22.78
C ASP A 308 9.28 14.16 24.05
N SER A 309 10.57 13.91 23.90
CA SER A 309 11.55 14.26 24.93
C SER A 309 12.25 15.56 24.50
N GLY A 310 11.69 16.66 24.94
CA GLY A 310 12.34 17.97 24.87
C GLY A 310 13.68 17.95 25.60
N VAL A 311 14.75 17.76 24.83
CA VAL A 311 16.10 18.07 25.23
C VAL A 311 16.47 19.40 24.53
N GLU A 312 16.49 20.46 25.28
CA GLU A 312 17.17 21.71 24.87
C GLU A 312 18.59 21.31 24.45
N LYS A 313 18.91 21.43 23.17
CA LYS A 313 20.26 21.28 22.66
C LYS A 313 20.93 22.64 22.67
N ASP A 314 21.95 22.76 23.53
CA ASP A 314 22.95 23.79 23.42
C ASP A 314 23.58 23.76 22.02
N GLU A 315 23.55 24.90 21.35
CA GLU A 315 24.24 25.14 20.08
C GLU A 315 25.74 25.24 20.41
N ASP A 316 26.50 24.17 20.19
CA ASP A 316 27.93 24.18 19.88
C ASP A 316 28.50 22.75 20.07
N ASP A 317 28.42 21.94 19.01
CA ASP A 317 29.45 20.94 18.67
C ASP A 317 28.99 20.19 17.42
N VAL A 318 29.46 20.63 16.26
CA VAL A 318 29.31 19.88 15.01
C VAL A 318 30.35 18.77 15.02
N ASP A 319 30.03 17.64 15.65
CA ASP A 319 30.81 16.42 15.51
C ASP A 319 30.45 15.73 14.19
N GLU A 320 31.37 15.78 13.21
CA GLU A 320 31.30 15.09 11.90
C GLU A 320 31.32 13.55 12.01
N ARG A 321 30.82 12.99 13.07
CA ARG A 321 30.56 11.55 13.24
C ARG A 321 29.05 11.29 13.37
N ALA A 322 28.27 11.76 12.40
CA ALA A 322 26.98 11.14 12.15
C ALA A 322 27.27 9.70 11.66
N THR A 323 27.37 8.76 12.59
CA THR A 323 27.11 7.36 12.31
C THR A 323 25.76 7.31 11.63
N GLU A 324 25.72 6.72 10.43
CA GLU A 324 24.50 6.26 9.77
C GLU A 324 23.68 5.48 10.83
N LYS A 325 22.76 6.16 11.53
CA LYS A 325 21.67 5.48 12.19
C LYS A 325 20.83 4.93 11.06
N ASP A 326 20.75 3.62 11.01
CA ASP A 326 19.95 2.88 10.05
C ASP A 326 18.55 3.48 10.04
N ASP A 327 18.09 3.78 8.83
CA ASP A 327 16.80 4.36 8.52
C ASP A 327 15.75 3.34 8.98
N GLU A 328 15.06 3.60 10.07
CA GLU A 328 13.92 2.81 10.55
C GLU A 328 12.73 3.04 9.61
N GLY A 329 12.90 2.66 8.34
CA GLY A 329 11.88 2.79 7.31
C GLY A 329 10.91 1.61 7.34
N VAL A 330 9.70 1.79 6.77
CA VAL A 330 8.71 0.72 6.59
C VAL A 330 9.34 -0.46 5.84
N PRO A 331 9.28 -1.70 6.35
CA PRO A 331 9.99 -2.86 5.78
C PRO A 331 9.77 -3.10 4.29
N SER A 332 8.56 -2.85 3.77
CA SER A 332 8.18 -3.05 2.37
C SER A 332 8.73 -2.00 1.39
N PHE A 333 9.35 -0.93 1.90
CA PHE A 333 9.93 0.10 1.05
C PHE A 333 11.35 -0.23 0.62
N SER A 334 11.66 0.09 -0.65
CA SER A 334 12.97 -0.09 -1.24
C SER A 334 13.91 1.08 -0.91
N ARG A 335 15.17 0.75 -0.59
CA ARG A 335 16.27 1.71 -0.44
C ARG A 335 16.90 2.12 -1.77
N VAL A 336 16.43 1.60 -2.90
CA VAL A 336 16.99 1.90 -4.22
C VAL A 336 16.87 3.39 -4.53
N ASP A 337 18.02 4.00 -4.79
CA ASP A 337 18.14 5.36 -5.28
C ASP A 337 18.46 5.35 -6.77
N TYR A 338 17.50 5.75 -7.60
CA TYR A 338 17.64 5.76 -9.06
C TYR A 338 18.77 6.68 -9.56
N GLU A 339 19.19 7.67 -8.75
CA GLU A 339 20.32 8.54 -9.08
C GLU A 339 21.68 7.92 -8.73
N ARG A 340 21.69 6.82 -7.96
CA ARG A 340 22.90 6.17 -7.44
C ARG A 340 22.85 4.65 -7.59
N LEU A 341 22.41 4.16 -8.75
CA LEU A 341 22.22 2.73 -9.02
C LEU A 341 23.51 1.90 -8.86
N GLU A 342 24.69 2.52 -8.92
CA GLU A 342 25.96 1.83 -8.64
C GLU A 342 26.06 1.30 -7.19
N ARG A 343 25.24 1.82 -6.27
CA ARG A 343 25.14 1.31 -4.89
C ARG A 343 24.28 0.05 -4.79
N PHE A 344 23.45 -0.24 -5.79
CA PHE A 344 22.46 -1.30 -5.84
C PHE A 344 22.69 -2.25 -7.02
N PRO A 345 23.83 -2.98 -7.04
CA PRO A 345 24.27 -3.71 -8.22
C PRO A 345 23.32 -4.82 -8.68
N LEU A 346 22.50 -5.40 -7.79
CA LEU A 346 21.52 -6.44 -8.16
C LEU A 346 20.27 -5.85 -8.84
N PHE A 347 19.96 -4.59 -8.57
CA PHE A 347 18.76 -3.95 -9.11
C PHE A 347 18.75 -3.89 -10.65
N LYS A 348 19.91 -3.80 -11.28
CA LYS A 348 20.07 -3.81 -12.75
C LYS A 348 19.59 -5.11 -13.41
N ASP A 349 19.52 -6.21 -12.63
CA ASP A 349 19.11 -7.53 -13.10
C ASP A 349 17.59 -7.77 -12.88
N ALA A 350 16.88 -6.82 -12.24
CA ALA A 350 15.43 -6.82 -12.14
C ALA A 350 14.78 -6.40 -13.48
N THR A 351 13.60 -6.94 -13.75
CA THR A 351 12.91 -6.67 -15.02
C THR A 351 11.68 -5.80 -14.79
N PRO A 352 11.76 -4.48 -15.07
CA PRO A 352 10.61 -3.58 -14.92
C PRO A 352 9.54 -3.81 -15.98
N MET A 353 8.30 -3.51 -15.61
CA MET A 353 7.21 -3.24 -16.54
C MET A 353 6.71 -1.82 -16.29
N GLU A 354 6.71 -0.98 -17.33
CA GLU A 354 6.30 0.41 -17.26
C GLU A 354 5.03 0.67 -18.07
N PHE A 355 4.07 1.37 -17.48
CA PHE A 355 2.84 1.75 -18.14
C PHE A 355 2.20 2.95 -17.46
N THR A 356 1.16 3.49 -18.11
CA THR A 356 0.40 4.62 -17.59
C THR A 356 -1.06 4.21 -17.39
N VAL A 357 -1.58 4.48 -16.20
CA VAL A 357 -3.01 4.39 -15.87
C VAL A 357 -3.63 5.79 -16.01
N ARG A 358 -4.71 5.88 -16.76
CA ARG A 358 -5.43 7.13 -17.03
C ARG A 358 -6.78 7.15 -16.38
N GLN A 359 -7.34 8.33 -16.24
CA GLN A 359 -8.71 8.50 -15.76
C GLN A 359 -9.68 7.54 -16.47
N GLY A 360 -10.49 6.87 -15.68
CA GLY A 360 -11.45 5.87 -16.17
C GLY A 360 -10.89 4.47 -16.37
N GLN A 361 -9.62 4.28 -16.08
CA GLN A 361 -8.99 2.96 -16.03
C GLN A 361 -8.81 2.49 -14.59
N ALA A 362 -8.76 1.18 -14.39
CA ALA A 362 -8.31 0.59 -13.16
C ALA A 362 -7.10 -0.32 -13.42
N LEU A 363 -6.31 -0.58 -12.39
CA LEU A 363 -5.18 -1.51 -12.40
C LEU A 363 -5.49 -2.63 -11.41
N TYR A 364 -5.45 -3.88 -11.85
CA TYR A 364 -5.32 -5.02 -10.95
C TYR A 364 -3.83 -5.30 -10.74
N LEU A 365 -3.38 -5.21 -9.50
CA LEU A 365 -1.99 -5.43 -9.10
C LEU A 365 -1.96 -6.45 -7.96
N PRO A 366 -1.41 -7.67 -8.16
CA PRO A 366 -1.38 -8.68 -7.12
C PRO A 366 -0.44 -8.30 -5.96
N ALA A 367 -0.71 -8.83 -4.77
CA ALA A 367 0.13 -8.66 -3.58
C ALA A 367 1.60 -9.00 -3.85
N GLY A 368 2.50 -8.26 -3.19
CA GLY A 368 3.95 -8.45 -3.29
C GLY A 368 4.58 -7.91 -4.58
N TRP A 369 3.79 -7.44 -5.55
CA TRP A 369 4.34 -6.73 -6.70
C TRP A 369 4.91 -5.38 -6.26
N PHE A 370 6.22 -5.22 -6.43
CA PHE A 370 6.87 -3.93 -6.17
C PHE A 370 6.42 -2.90 -7.19
N HIS A 371 6.16 -1.69 -6.73
CA HIS A 371 5.70 -0.62 -7.61
C HIS A 371 6.19 0.75 -7.14
N ASP A 372 6.53 1.57 -8.11
CA ASP A 372 6.76 3.01 -7.95
C ASP A 372 5.69 3.75 -8.76
N VAL A 373 4.91 4.60 -8.08
CA VAL A 373 3.81 5.32 -8.68
C VAL A 373 4.15 6.79 -8.77
N SER A 374 4.41 7.25 -9.99
CA SER A 374 4.68 8.67 -10.22
C SER A 374 3.47 9.40 -10.76
N SER A 375 3.32 10.62 -10.25
CA SER A 375 2.28 11.56 -10.67
C SER A 375 2.93 12.74 -11.37
N ALA A 376 2.46 13.07 -12.55
CA ALA A 376 2.82 14.32 -13.19
C ALA A 376 2.21 15.52 -12.45
N GLU A 377 2.67 16.73 -12.78
CA GLU A 377 1.96 17.94 -12.39
C GLU A 377 0.50 17.86 -12.85
N SER A 378 -0.43 18.18 -11.95
CA SER A 378 -1.86 18.05 -12.23
C SER A 378 -2.61 19.31 -11.82
N GLY A 379 -3.16 20.02 -12.81
CA GLY A 379 -3.96 21.24 -12.61
C GLY A 379 -5.22 21.03 -11.76
N GLU A 380 -5.85 19.85 -11.84
CA GLU A 380 -7.08 19.50 -11.11
C GLU A 380 -6.87 18.48 -9.99
N GLY A 381 -5.64 18.02 -9.83
CA GLY A 381 -5.29 16.98 -8.86
C GLY A 381 -5.61 15.56 -9.34
N HIS A 382 -5.22 14.61 -8.52
CA HIS A 382 -5.46 13.18 -8.72
C HIS A 382 -6.49 12.71 -7.71
N VAL A 383 -7.37 11.82 -8.14
CA VAL A 383 -8.32 11.10 -7.28
C VAL A 383 -8.29 9.65 -7.69
N ALA A 384 -7.90 8.81 -6.77
CA ALA A 384 -7.92 7.37 -6.96
C ALA A 384 -8.61 6.69 -5.79
N PHE A 385 -9.22 5.55 -6.07
CA PHE A 385 -9.85 4.69 -5.10
C PHE A 385 -9.30 3.30 -5.29
N ASN A 386 -8.92 2.62 -4.21
CA ASN A 386 -8.54 1.24 -4.34
C ASN A 386 -9.32 0.33 -3.40
N TYR A 387 -9.42 -0.91 -3.82
CA TYR A 387 -9.85 -2.03 -3.01
C TYR A 387 -8.62 -2.86 -2.71
N TRP A 388 -8.38 -3.12 -1.47
CA TRP A 388 -7.47 -4.15 -1.04
C TRP A 388 -8.24 -5.44 -0.80
N PHE A 389 -7.71 -6.53 -1.32
CA PHE A 389 -8.25 -7.85 -1.15
C PHE A 389 -7.19 -8.75 -0.52
N HIS A 390 -7.62 -9.66 0.32
CA HIS A 390 -6.74 -10.70 0.82
C HIS A 390 -6.19 -11.53 -0.35
N PRO A 391 -4.89 -11.86 -0.36
CA PRO A 391 -4.30 -12.65 -1.44
C PRO A 391 -4.97 -14.02 -1.58
N PRO A 392 -5.14 -14.55 -2.81
CA PRO A 392 -5.82 -15.82 -3.04
C PRO A 392 -4.99 -17.00 -2.53
N PRO A 393 -5.65 -18.14 -2.16
CA PRO A 393 -5.01 -19.31 -1.59
C PRO A 393 -4.14 -20.10 -2.57
N LEU A 394 -4.27 -19.95 -3.88
CA LEU A 394 -3.53 -20.66 -4.93
C LEU A 394 -3.48 -22.20 -4.78
N GLY A 395 -4.48 -22.79 -4.14
CA GLY A 395 -4.56 -24.23 -3.90
C GLY A 395 -3.87 -24.71 -2.61
N ASP A 396 -3.33 -23.82 -1.81
CA ASP A 396 -2.85 -24.12 -0.47
C ASP A 396 -4.05 -24.26 0.49
N PRO A 397 -4.24 -25.43 1.14
CA PRO A 397 -5.37 -25.65 2.06
C PRO A 397 -5.40 -24.68 3.25
N THR A 398 -4.25 -24.20 3.69
CA THR A 398 -4.17 -23.25 4.80
C THR A 398 -4.73 -21.88 4.38
N TRP A 399 -4.46 -21.46 3.18
CA TRP A 399 -5.00 -20.24 2.60
C TRP A 399 -6.50 -20.35 2.26
N GLU A 400 -6.98 -21.52 1.88
CA GLU A 400 -8.42 -21.75 1.69
C GLU A 400 -9.18 -21.63 3.01
N ALA A 401 -8.63 -22.17 4.09
CA ALA A 401 -9.21 -22.01 5.43
C ALA A 401 -9.25 -20.53 5.87
N LYS A 402 -8.22 -19.76 5.56
CA LYS A 402 -8.20 -18.32 5.80
C LYS A 402 -9.23 -17.57 4.99
N ARG A 403 -9.37 -17.89 3.71
CA ARG A 403 -10.39 -17.27 2.86
C ARG A 403 -11.78 -17.40 3.49
N GLN A 404 -12.11 -18.55 4.05
CA GLN A 404 -13.38 -18.75 4.76
C GLN A 404 -13.50 -17.87 5.99
N LEU A 405 -12.41 -17.71 6.75
CA LEU A 405 -12.36 -16.83 7.90
C LEU A 405 -12.55 -15.35 7.50
N TRP A 406 -11.86 -14.88 6.46
CA TRP A 406 -12.02 -13.52 5.94
C TRP A 406 -13.44 -13.24 5.44
N GLU A 407 -14.06 -14.20 4.73
CA GLU A 407 -15.47 -14.09 4.31
C GLU A 407 -16.41 -13.96 5.51
N GLU A 408 -16.15 -14.73 6.55
CA GLU A 408 -16.95 -14.67 7.76
C GLU A 408 -16.75 -13.36 8.51
N HIS A 409 -15.52 -12.88 8.65
CA HIS A 409 -15.21 -11.58 9.22
C HIS A 409 -15.89 -10.44 8.44
N LEU A 410 -15.76 -10.45 7.12
CA LEU A 410 -16.42 -9.47 6.26
C LEU A 410 -17.94 -9.45 6.52
N ARG A 411 -18.57 -10.63 6.58
CA ARG A 411 -20.01 -10.75 6.79
C ARG A 411 -20.46 -10.27 8.15
N LEU A 412 -19.72 -10.59 9.22
CA LEU A 412 -20.14 -10.33 10.60
C LEU A 412 -19.76 -8.95 11.10
N THR A 413 -18.66 -8.40 10.63
CA THR A 413 -18.08 -7.17 11.21
C THR A 413 -18.02 -6.00 10.22
N VAL A 414 -17.88 -6.27 8.94
CA VAL A 414 -17.68 -5.21 7.94
C VAL A 414 -19.00 -4.82 7.26
N LEU A 415 -19.75 -5.78 6.71
CA LEU A 415 -20.99 -5.48 5.97
C LEU A 415 -22.00 -4.68 6.79
N PRO A 416 -22.22 -4.96 8.09
CA PRO A 416 -23.14 -4.14 8.91
C PRO A 416 -22.76 -2.66 8.99
N LYS A 417 -21.47 -2.33 8.85
CA LYS A 417 -21.03 -0.92 8.82
C LYS A 417 -21.53 -0.14 7.59
N PHE A 418 -22.02 -0.82 6.55
CA PHE A 418 -22.48 -0.23 5.29
C PHE A 418 -24.01 -0.28 5.11
N ASP A 419 -24.76 -0.79 6.09
CA ASP A 419 -26.21 -0.90 6.03
C ASP A 419 -26.95 0.39 6.44
N ASP A 420 -26.23 1.51 6.64
CA ASP A 420 -26.77 2.84 7.00
C ASP A 420 -27.18 3.70 5.78
#